data_c346c049f572946167fe7865767b40fa
#
_entry.id   c346c049f572946167fe7865767b40fa
#
_cell.length_a   1.000
_cell.length_b   1.000
_cell.length_c   1.000
_cell.angle_alpha   90.00
_cell.angle_beta   90.00
_cell.angle_gamma   90.00
#
_symmetry.space_group_name_H-M   'P 1'
#
loop_
_entity.id
_entity.type
_entity.pdbx_description
1 polymer ?
#
loop_
_entity_poly.entity_id
_entity_poly.type
_entity_poly.pdbx_seq_one_letter_code
_entity_poly.pdbx_strand_id
1 'polypeptide(L)'
;MDFREKPQFVPSKNKNYMMDVDKLNGYMEEIWAIASAHGWHNEPLSMEHYMGLIMTEMAEAVEADRNDKRANTQAMAELLEVQAKSEEGLSDHWFDMWYGEYYKMYVKGSIEEEFADVVIRILDMACERHLHKMLWHGYDPHGDNFHKDKSFVENAWLFLKEVLNSGTMNISDSVSYMYAWSR
;
A
#
# COMPACT_ATOMS: atom_id res chain seq x y z
N MET A 1 9.22 19.30 -6.18
CA MET A 1 9.78 18.17 -5.41
C MET A 1 10.64 17.38 -6.37
N ASP A 2 11.90 17.16 -6.09
CA ASP A 2 12.81 16.52 -7.04
C ASP A 2 12.75 14.99 -6.86
N PHE A 3 12.02 14.31 -7.73
CA PHE A 3 11.83 12.85 -7.73
C PHE A 3 13.07 12.07 -8.21
N ARG A 4 14.22 12.74 -8.33
CA ARG A 4 15.45 12.16 -8.86
C ARG A 4 16.29 11.37 -7.85
N GLU A 5 15.90 11.30 -6.59
CA GLU A 5 16.50 10.31 -5.69
C GLU A 5 15.91 8.93 -6.00
N LYS A 6 16.66 8.18 -6.78
CA LYS A 6 16.35 6.79 -7.12
C LYS A 6 16.12 6.01 -5.83
N PRO A 7 14.98 5.30 -5.67
CA PRO A 7 14.83 4.37 -4.57
C PRO A 7 15.94 3.33 -4.69
N GLN A 8 16.93 3.42 -3.79
CA GLN A 8 17.90 2.35 -3.63
C GLN A 8 17.22 1.19 -2.93
N PHE A 9 16.73 0.23 -3.71
CA PHE A 9 16.32 -1.05 -3.17
C PHE A 9 17.57 -1.79 -2.67
N VAL A 10 17.87 -1.64 -1.39
CA VAL A 10 18.88 -2.44 -0.70
C VAL A 10 18.11 -3.53 0.04
N PRO A 11 18.25 -4.81 -0.36
CA PRO A 11 17.66 -5.89 0.43
C PRO A 11 18.33 -5.92 1.80
N SER A 12 17.60 -5.48 2.82
CA SER A 12 18.11 -5.40 4.18
C SER A 12 18.25 -6.80 4.77
N LYS A 13 19.47 -7.13 5.23
CA LYS A 13 19.78 -8.37 5.95
C LYS A 13 19.37 -8.35 7.43
N ASN A 14 18.69 -7.34 7.91
CA ASN A 14 18.32 -7.20 9.33
C ASN A 14 16.87 -7.57 9.60
N LYS A 15 16.65 -8.53 10.48
CA LYS A 15 15.37 -9.16 10.86
C LYS A 15 14.47 -8.33 11.79
N ASN A 16 14.73 -7.06 12.01
CA ASN A 16 13.89 -6.18 12.83
C ASN A 16 13.32 -5.05 11.96
N TYR A 17 12.35 -5.39 11.12
CA TYR A 17 11.57 -4.37 10.43
C TYR A 17 10.51 -3.82 11.38
N MET A 18 10.88 -2.85 12.19
CA MET A 18 9.92 -1.88 12.69
C MET A 18 9.50 -1.03 11.49
N MET A 19 8.19 -0.91 11.29
CA MET A 19 7.66 0.01 10.30
C MET A 19 8.10 1.43 10.70
N ASP A 20 8.77 2.12 9.78
CA ASP A 20 9.24 3.49 10.01
C ASP A 20 8.03 4.43 10.03
N VAL A 21 7.68 4.90 11.22
CA VAL A 21 6.53 5.77 11.47
C VAL A 21 6.66 7.10 10.73
N ASP A 22 7.86 7.66 10.65
CA ASP A 22 8.10 8.92 9.95
C ASP A 22 7.88 8.74 8.44
N LYS A 23 8.29 7.60 7.91
CA LYS A 23 8.06 7.24 6.53
C LYS A 23 6.58 7.04 6.19
N LEU A 24 5.83 6.40 7.09
CA LEU A 24 4.38 6.26 6.93
C LEU A 24 3.65 7.59 7.00
N ASN A 25 4.05 8.48 7.90
CA ASN A 25 3.50 9.83 7.96
C ASN A 25 3.77 10.59 6.65
N GLY A 26 4.97 10.44 6.08
CA GLY A 26 5.30 11.01 4.77
C GLY A 26 4.40 10.47 3.65
N TYR A 27 4.17 9.17 3.59
CA TYR A 27 3.24 8.57 2.63
C TYR A 27 1.81 9.07 2.81
N MET A 28 1.35 9.21 4.03
CA MET A 28 0.01 9.70 4.32
C MET A 28 -0.20 11.13 3.82
N GLU A 29 0.78 12.02 4.02
CA GLU A 29 0.74 13.40 3.51
C GLU A 29 0.77 13.43 1.98
N GLU A 30 1.56 12.58 1.35
CA GLU A 30 1.66 12.46 -0.11
C GLU A 30 0.35 11.92 -0.72
N ILE A 31 -0.21 10.85 -0.15
CA ILE A 31 -1.50 10.27 -0.57
C ILE A 31 -2.59 11.32 -0.49
N TRP A 32 -2.68 12.05 0.62
CA TRP A 32 -3.65 13.13 0.80
C TRP A 32 -3.49 14.23 -0.24
N ALA A 33 -2.27 14.65 -0.53
CA ALA A 33 -1.99 15.69 -1.51
C ALA A 33 -2.43 15.24 -2.92
N ILE A 34 -2.16 14.00 -3.30
CA ILE A 34 -2.55 13.41 -4.58
C ILE A 34 -4.08 13.33 -4.67
N ALA A 35 -4.75 12.75 -3.67
CA ALA A 35 -6.19 12.61 -3.63
C ALA A 35 -6.90 13.97 -3.71
N SER A 36 -6.38 14.97 -2.99
CA SER A 36 -6.90 16.34 -3.02
C SER A 36 -6.71 17.00 -4.39
N ALA A 37 -5.57 16.79 -5.04
CA ALA A 37 -5.32 17.31 -6.39
C ALA A 37 -6.27 16.72 -7.45
N HIS A 38 -6.74 15.48 -7.23
CA HIS A 38 -7.78 14.84 -8.04
C HIS A 38 -9.21 15.27 -7.68
N GLY A 39 -9.38 16.09 -6.65
CA GLY A 39 -10.68 16.58 -6.21
C GLY A 39 -11.49 15.57 -5.39
N TRP A 40 -10.89 14.48 -4.92
CA TRP A 40 -11.60 13.44 -4.17
C TRP A 40 -12.02 13.92 -2.77
N HIS A 41 -11.39 14.97 -2.26
CA HIS A 41 -11.71 15.60 -0.98
C HIS A 41 -12.46 16.94 -1.10
N ASN A 42 -13.07 17.21 -2.26
CA ASN A 42 -13.88 18.42 -2.43
C ASN A 42 -15.10 18.44 -1.50
N GLU A 43 -15.59 17.26 -1.14
CA GLU A 43 -16.64 17.08 -0.14
C GLU A 43 -16.18 16.05 0.89
N PRO A 44 -16.53 16.24 2.20
CA PRO A 44 -16.16 15.27 3.23
C PRO A 44 -16.76 13.89 2.95
N LEU A 45 -15.93 12.86 2.98
CA LEU A 45 -16.38 11.49 2.80
C LEU A 45 -16.84 10.87 4.12
N SER A 46 -17.86 10.04 4.07
CA SER A 46 -18.33 9.31 5.25
C SER A 46 -17.38 8.15 5.60
N MET A 47 -17.43 7.66 6.83
CA MET A 47 -16.68 6.48 7.24
C MET A 47 -17.08 5.25 6.41
N GLU A 48 -18.37 5.12 6.14
CA GLU A 48 -18.92 4.02 5.32
C GLU A 48 -18.38 4.06 3.90
N HIS A 49 -18.13 5.24 3.35
CA HIS A 49 -17.52 5.38 2.04
C HIS A 49 -16.08 4.81 2.05
N TYR A 50 -15.25 5.20 3.01
CA TYR A 50 -13.90 4.67 3.14
C TYR A 50 -13.88 3.16 3.39
N MET A 51 -14.78 2.66 4.25
CA MET A 51 -14.92 1.22 4.48
C MET A 51 -15.29 0.48 3.19
N GLY A 52 -16.19 1.06 2.39
CA GLY A 52 -16.57 0.52 1.09
C GLY A 52 -15.36 0.41 0.15
N LEU A 53 -14.53 1.45 0.06
CA LEU A 53 -13.31 1.43 -0.75
C LEU A 53 -12.33 0.35 -0.26
N ILE A 54 -12.05 0.28 1.04
CA ILE A 54 -11.16 -0.74 1.62
C ILE A 54 -11.67 -2.15 1.31
N MET A 55 -12.98 -2.37 1.41
CA MET A 55 -13.58 -3.67 1.07
C MET A 55 -13.43 -4.02 -0.42
N THR A 56 -13.49 -3.03 -1.30
CA THR A 56 -13.30 -3.23 -2.74
C THR A 56 -11.88 -3.68 -3.04
N GLU A 57 -10.85 -2.95 -2.54
CA GLU A 57 -9.45 -3.33 -2.75
C GLU A 57 -9.14 -4.72 -2.15
N MET A 58 -9.71 -5.04 -0.99
CA MET A 58 -9.55 -6.38 -0.41
C MET A 58 -10.24 -7.47 -1.24
N ALA A 59 -11.37 -7.18 -1.87
CA ALA A 59 -12.03 -8.12 -2.77
C ALA A 59 -11.20 -8.34 -4.05
N GLU A 60 -10.55 -7.31 -4.56
CA GLU A 60 -9.62 -7.41 -5.69
C GLU A 60 -8.38 -8.23 -5.33
N ALA A 61 -7.84 -8.08 -4.10
CA ALA A 61 -6.77 -8.93 -3.60
C ALA A 61 -7.17 -10.42 -3.53
N VAL A 62 -8.40 -10.72 -3.09
CA VAL A 62 -8.94 -12.09 -3.08
C VAL A 62 -9.07 -12.64 -4.50
N GLU A 63 -9.49 -11.83 -5.46
CA GLU A 63 -9.57 -12.27 -6.86
C GLU A 63 -8.17 -12.48 -7.46
N ALA A 64 -7.19 -11.63 -7.11
CA ALA A 64 -5.79 -11.81 -7.51
C ALA A 64 -5.22 -13.13 -6.95
N ASP A 65 -5.50 -13.46 -5.67
CA ASP A 65 -5.10 -14.73 -5.05
C ASP A 65 -5.71 -15.94 -5.76
N ARG A 66 -7.01 -15.89 -6.11
CA ARG A 66 -7.69 -16.97 -6.85
C ARG A 66 -7.10 -17.21 -8.23
N ASN A 67 -6.52 -16.20 -8.84
CA ASN A 67 -5.86 -16.25 -10.13
C ASN A 67 -4.34 -16.47 -10.05
N ASP A 68 -3.79 -16.68 -8.83
CA ASP A 68 -2.35 -16.81 -8.54
C ASP A 68 -1.52 -15.65 -9.13
N LYS A 69 -2.08 -14.43 -9.06
CA LYS A 69 -1.48 -13.24 -9.66
C LYS A 69 -0.58 -12.53 -8.67
N ARG A 70 0.73 -12.72 -8.83
CA ARG A 70 1.77 -12.14 -8.00
C ARG A 70 2.57 -11.09 -8.76
N ALA A 71 2.99 -10.03 -8.06
CA ALA A 71 3.87 -9.04 -8.63
C ALA A 71 5.28 -9.62 -8.87
N ASN A 72 5.88 -9.26 -9.98
CA ASN A 72 7.30 -9.52 -10.24
C ASN A 72 8.09 -8.21 -10.21
N THR A 73 8.19 -7.63 -9.02
CA THR A 73 8.87 -6.35 -8.78
C THR A 73 10.36 -6.40 -9.11
N GLN A 74 10.98 -7.57 -9.01
CA GLN A 74 12.38 -7.75 -9.38
C GLN A 74 12.55 -7.60 -10.89
N ALA A 75 11.75 -8.30 -11.70
CA ALA A 75 11.82 -8.18 -13.16
C ALA A 75 11.52 -6.75 -13.62
N MET A 76 10.56 -6.07 -12.99
CA MET A 76 10.28 -4.67 -13.25
C MET A 76 11.50 -3.78 -12.96
N ALA A 77 12.13 -3.95 -11.80
CA ALA A 77 13.28 -3.16 -11.40
C ALA A 77 14.50 -3.38 -12.33
N GLU A 78 14.78 -4.63 -12.70
CA GLU A 78 15.84 -4.98 -13.63
C GLU A 78 15.64 -4.32 -15.00
N LEU A 79 14.43 -4.32 -15.53
CA LEU A 79 14.12 -3.67 -16.81
C LEU A 79 14.22 -2.15 -16.73
N LEU A 80 13.75 -1.53 -15.67
CA LEU A 80 13.90 -0.10 -15.44
C LEU A 80 15.38 0.30 -15.33
N GLU A 81 16.21 -0.52 -14.69
CA GLU A 81 17.65 -0.27 -14.59
C GLU A 81 18.34 -0.39 -15.96
N VAL A 82 17.98 -1.39 -16.75
CA VAL A 82 18.50 -1.54 -18.13
C VAL A 82 18.10 -0.34 -18.97
N GLN A 83 16.86 0.08 -18.90
CA GLN A 83 16.33 1.22 -19.66
C GLN A 83 17.05 2.51 -19.24
N ALA A 84 17.19 2.76 -17.94
CA ALA A 84 17.88 3.95 -17.43
C ALA A 84 19.36 4.03 -17.88
N LYS A 85 20.01 2.89 -18.10
CA LYS A 85 21.39 2.83 -18.59
C LYS A 85 21.50 3.02 -20.11
N SER A 86 20.48 2.56 -20.87
CA SER A 86 20.48 2.65 -22.34
C SER A 86 20.16 4.06 -22.85
N GLU A 87 19.56 4.88 -22.01
CA GLU A 87 18.96 6.15 -22.38
C GLU A 87 19.57 7.34 -21.61
N GLU A 88 20.92 7.36 -21.49
CA GLU A 88 21.62 8.54 -20.96
C GLU A 88 21.20 9.80 -21.74
N GLY A 89 20.31 10.60 -21.13
CA GLY A 89 19.83 11.87 -21.71
C GLY A 89 18.34 11.90 -22.11
N LEU A 90 17.57 10.84 -21.88
CA LEU A 90 16.12 10.91 -22.11
C LEU A 90 15.41 11.72 -21.02
N SER A 91 14.33 12.39 -21.47
CA SER A 91 13.50 13.20 -20.60
C SER A 91 12.72 12.34 -19.61
N ASP A 92 12.31 12.91 -18.48
CA ASP A 92 11.46 12.30 -17.46
C ASP A 92 10.20 11.64 -18.07
N HIS A 93 9.68 12.19 -19.18
CA HIS A 93 8.54 11.64 -19.92
C HIS A 93 8.77 10.19 -20.42
N TRP A 94 9.94 9.86 -20.91
CA TRP A 94 10.25 8.50 -21.36
C TRP A 94 10.34 7.52 -20.20
N PHE A 95 10.92 7.95 -19.07
CA PHE A 95 10.96 7.14 -17.86
C PHE A 95 9.54 6.82 -17.35
N ASP A 96 8.67 7.83 -17.29
CA ASP A 96 7.28 7.66 -16.85
C ASP A 96 6.50 6.71 -17.78
N MET A 97 6.74 6.79 -19.09
CA MET A 97 6.12 5.90 -20.06
C MET A 97 6.55 4.44 -19.85
N TRP A 98 7.84 4.18 -19.74
CA TRP A 98 8.35 2.82 -19.51
C TRP A 98 7.96 2.29 -18.15
N TYR A 99 8.00 3.11 -17.13
CA TYR A 99 7.52 2.75 -15.80
C TYR A 99 6.06 2.29 -15.84
N GLY A 100 5.20 3.05 -16.49
CA GLY A 100 3.78 2.71 -16.63
C GLY A 100 3.53 1.40 -17.36
N GLU A 101 4.28 1.11 -18.44
CA GLU A 101 4.16 -0.14 -19.18
C GLU A 101 4.68 -1.35 -18.38
N TYR A 102 5.81 -1.22 -17.70
CA TYR A 102 6.36 -2.30 -16.87
C TYR A 102 5.52 -2.53 -15.62
N TYR A 103 4.97 -1.48 -15.02
CA TYR A 103 4.01 -1.59 -13.93
C TYR A 103 2.79 -2.41 -14.34
N LYS A 104 2.18 -2.09 -15.48
CA LYS A 104 1.04 -2.84 -16.02
C LYS A 104 1.36 -4.32 -16.28
N MET A 105 2.58 -4.61 -16.72
CA MET A 105 3.01 -5.95 -17.09
C MET A 105 3.33 -6.81 -15.88
N TYR A 106 3.96 -6.24 -14.85
CA TYR A 106 4.58 -7.00 -13.77
C TYR A 106 3.93 -6.81 -12.40
N VAL A 107 3.12 -5.77 -12.21
CA VAL A 107 2.58 -5.42 -10.89
C VAL A 107 1.07 -5.33 -10.91
N LYS A 108 0.49 -4.63 -11.89
CA LYS A 108 -0.93 -4.28 -11.89
C LYS A 108 -1.86 -5.48 -11.75
N GLY A 109 -2.81 -5.38 -10.78
CA GLY A 109 -3.80 -6.38 -10.41
C GLY A 109 -3.19 -7.59 -9.73
N SER A 110 -2.00 -7.46 -9.11
CA SER A 110 -1.40 -8.48 -8.26
C SER A 110 -1.86 -8.32 -6.81
N ILE A 111 -1.71 -9.37 -6.00
CA ILE A 111 -2.00 -9.31 -4.57
C ILE A 111 -1.23 -8.19 -3.89
N GLU A 112 0.03 -8.00 -4.26
CA GLU A 112 0.91 -6.98 -3.70
C GLU A 112 0.43 -5.57 -4.03
N GLU A 113 -0.09 -5.34 -5.24
CA GLU A 113 -0.69 -4.06 -5.62
C GLU A 113 -1.96 -3.81 -4.82
N GLU A 114 -2.89 -4.76 -4.80
CA GLU A 114 -4.16 -4.60 -4.12
C GLU A 114 -3.98 -4.40 -2.60
N PHE A 115 -2.95 -5.02 -2.01
CA PHE A 115 -2.58 -4.75 -0.63
C PHE A 115 -2.06 -3.32 -0.44
N ALA A 116 -1.27 -2.81 -1.39
CA ALA A 116 -0.84 -1.42 -1.35
C ALA A 116 -2.04 -0.47 -1.45
N ASP A 117 -3.03 -0.79 -2.28
CA ASP A 117 -4.24 0.01 -2.43
C ASP A 117 -5.10 -0.01 -1.15
N VAL A 118 -5.24 -1.16 -0.47
CA VAL A 118 -5.86 -1.22 0.87
C VAL A 118 -5.14 -0.27 1.84
N VAL A 119 -3.82 -0.29 1.89
CA VAL A 119 -3.03 0.59 2.76
C VAL A 119 -3.23 2.07 2.37
N ILE A 120 -3.22 2.38 1.08
CA ILE A 120 -3.48 3.75 0.57
C ILE A 120 -4.85 4.25 1.04
N ARG A 121 -5.93 3.44 0.92
CA ARG A 121 -7.27 3.82 1.40
C ARG A 121 -7.30 4.07 2.90
N ILE A 122 -6.60 3.24 3.68
CA ILE A 122 -6.48 3.40 5.12
C ILE A 122 -5.76 4.71 5.49
N LEU A 123 -4.64 5.00 4.84
CA LEU A 123 -3.85 6.20 5.12
C LEU A 123 -4.55 7.48 4.66
N ASP A 124 -5.25 7.45 3.54
CA ASP A 124 -6.08 8.55 3.05
C ASP A 124 -7.19 8.91 4.05
N MET A 125 -7.95 7.92 4.49
CA MET A 125 -8.95 8.08 5.53
C MET A 125 -8.35 8.63 6.84
N ALA A 126 -7.18 8.13 7.24
CA ALA A 126 -6.50 8.57 8.45
C ALA A 126 -6.12 10.04 8.38
N CYS A 127 -5.66 10.51 7.22
CA CYS A 127 -5.29 11.89 7.01
C CYS A 127 -6.52 12.81 7.08
N GLU A 128 -7.61 12.46 6.38
CA GLU A 128 -8.85 13.26 6.43
C GLU A 128 -9.41 13.39 7.85
N ARG A 129 -9.32 12.32 8.64
CA ARG A 129 -9.80 12.28 10.01
C ARG A 129 -8.83 12.87 11.04
N HIS A 130 -7.69 13.41 10.61
CA HIS A 130 -6.63 13.93 11.46
C HIS A 130 -6.11 12.93 12.51
N LEU A 131 -6.14 11.65 12.17
CA LEU A 131 -5.76 10.57 13.07
C LEU A 131 -4.25 10.30 13.10
N HIS A 132 -3.46 10.96 12.25
CA HIS A 132 -2.03 10.77 12.08
C HIS A 132 -1.19 10.91 13.37
N LYS A 133 -1.64 11.75 14.32
CA LYS A 133 -0.94 11.94 15.61
C LYS A 133 -1.30 10.89 16.66
N MET A 134 -2.36 10.12 16.44
CA MET A 134 -2.88 9.13 17.39
C MET A 134 -2.46 7.70 17.03
N LEU A 135 -2.00 7.48 15.80
CA LEU A 135 -1.91 6.17 15.19
C LEU A 135 -0.75 5.31 15.68
N TRP A 136 0.29 5.92 16.22
CA TRP A 136 1.57 5.24 16.33
C TRP A 136 2.05 5.04 17.78
N HIS A 137 1.21 5.35 18.76
CA HIS A 137 1.49 5.10 20.16
C HIS A 137 0.95 3.72 20.58
N GLY A 138 1.56 2.65 20.11
CA GLY A 138 1.16 1.31 20.53
C GLY A 138 1.22 0.25 19.43
N TYR A 139 1.99 0.49 18.37
CA TYR A 139 2.25 -0.51 17.37
C TYR A 139 2.84 -1.78 18.01
N ASP A 140 2.09 -2.86 17.97
CA ASP A 140 2.61 -4.21 18.25
C ASP A 140 3.02 -4.86 16.91
N PRO A 141 4.33 -4.95 16.62
CA PRO A 141 4.81 -5.62 15.41
C PRO A 141 4.52 -7.14 15.41
N HIS A 142 4.04 -7.66 16.51
CA HIS A 142 3.67 -9.06 16.70
C HIS A 142 2.14 -9.25 16.72
N GLY A 143 1.37 -8.22 16.30
CA GLY A 143 -0.09 -8.28 16.30
C GLY A 143 -0.57 -9.62 15.77
N ASP A 144 -1.11 -10.45 16.69
CA ASP A 144 -1.48 -11.85 16.50
C ASP A 144 -2.67 -12.06 15.54
N ASN A 145 -2.99 -11.04 14.75
CA ASN A 145 -4.22 -11.03 13.94
C ASN A 145 -4.08 -11.76 12.60
N PHE A 146 -2.83 -11.95 12.11
CA PHE A 146 -2.58 -12.75 10.92
C PHE A 146 -2.37 -14.22 11.29
N HIS A 147 -3.20 -15.08 10.74
CA HIS A 147 -3.18 -16.51 11.00
C HIS A 147 -2.52 -17.28 9.85
N LYS A 148 -1.29 -17.74 10.05
CA LYS A 148 -0.52 -18.53 9.06
C LYS A 148 -1.15 -19.89 8.73
N ASP A 149 -2.04 -20.37 9.58
CA ASP A 149 -2.78 -21.63 9.41
C ASP A 149 -4.08 -21.48 8.63
N LYS A 150 -4.45 -20.24 8.26
CA LYS A 150 -5.66 -19.93 7.51
C LYS A 150 -5.36 -19.63 6.05
N SER A 151 -6.34 -19.87 5.20
CA SER A 151 -6.30 -19.47 3.79
C SER A 151 -6.27 -17.95 3.64
N PHE A 152 -5.89 -17.49 2.45
CA PHE A 152 -5.91 -16.08 2.10
C PHE A 152 -7.29 -15.46 2.33
N VAL A 153 -8.34 -16.09 1.84
CA VAL A 153 -9.73 -15.61 1.96
C VAL A 153 -10.19 -15.54 3.41
N GLU A 154 -9.80 -16.51 4.26
CA GLU A 154 -10.13 -16.48 5.68
C GLU A 154 -9.42 -15.33 6.40
N ASN A 155 -8.16 -15.05 6.06
CA ASN A 155 -7.45 -13.90 6.59
C ASN A 155 -8.05 -12.56 6.09
N ALA A 156 -8.46 -12.47 4.82
CA ALA A 156 -9.18 -11.32 4.27
C ALA A 156 -10.48 -11.06 5.05
N TRP A 157 -11.24 -12.11 5.33
CA TRP A 157 -12.45 -12.00 6.13
C TRP A 157 -12.20 -11.54 7.57
N LEU A 158 -11.16 -12.05 8.22
CA LEU A 158 -10.79 -11.64 9.57
C LEU A 158 -10.40 -10.16 9.61
N PHE A 159 -9.59 -9.73 8.65
CA PHE A 159 -9.22 -8.33 8.50
C PHE A 159 -10.45 -7.42 8.33
N LEU A 160 -11.33 -7.73 7.38
CA LEU A 160 -12.55 -6.95 7.15
C LEU A 160 -13.47 -6.93 8.37
N LYS A 161 -13.61 -8.05 9.06
CA LYS A 161 -14.40 -8.13 10.29
C LYS A 161 -13.86 -7.20 11.38
N GLU A 162 -12.55 -7.12 11.53
CA GLU A 162 -11.92 -6.25 12.52
C GLU A 162 -12.10 -4.78 12.15
N VAL A 163 -11.84 -4.45 10.89
CA VAL A 163 -12.06 -3.11 10.34
C VAL A 163 -13.51 -2.65 10.52
N LEU A 164 -14.49 -3.52 10.27
CA LEU A 164 -15.93 -3.17 10.36
C LEU A 164 -16.45 -3.13 11.80
N ASN A 165 -15.93 -3.96 12.70
CA ASN A 165 -16.42 -4.06 14.07
C ASN A 165 -15.88 -2.95 14.99
N SER A 166 -14.75 -2.36 14.65
CA SER A 166 -14.07 -1.44 15.56
C SER A 166 -14.78 -0.09 15.72
N GLY A 167 -15.78 0.24 14.92
CA GLY A 167 -16.52 1.53 14.95
C GLY A 167 -15.62 2.78 14.97
N THR A 168 -14.42 2.58 15.46
CA THR A 168 -13.23 3.42 15.39
C THR A 168 -12.13 2.50 14.90
N MET A 169 -11.91 2.47 13.60
CA MET A 169 -10.85 1.68 13.01
C MET A 169 -9.53 1.96 13.72
N ASN A 170 -8.96 0.96 14.38
CA ASN A 170 -7.60 1.05 14.85
C ASN A 170 -6.67 0.92 13.63
N ILE A 171 -6.35 2.07 13.04
CA ILE A 171 -5.57 2.15 11.82
C ILE A 171 -4.19 1.50 12.00
N SER A 172 -3.59 1.65 13.18
CA SER A 172 -2.33 1.00 13.53
C SER A 172 -2.44 -0.51 13.40
N ASP A 173 -3.49 -1.11 13.94
CA ASP A 173 -3.69 -2.56 13.89
C ASP A 173 -3.98 -3.02 12.45
N SER A 174 -4.75 -2.25 11.68
CA SER A 174 -5.06 -2.57 10.29
C SER A 174 -3.83 -2.54 9.39
N VAL A 175 -3.00 -1.51 9.50
CA VAL A 175 -1.74 -1.41 8.75
C VAL A 175 -0.76 -2.51 9.20
N SER A 176 -0.71 -2.80 10.51
CA SER A 176 0.11 -3.87 11.07
C SER A 176 -0.30 -5.24 10.56
N TYR A 177 -1.62 -5.49 10.47
CA TYR A 177 -2.17 -6.72 9.91
C TYR A 177 -1.75 -6.91 8.46
N MET A 178 -1.93 -5.87 7.62
CA MET A 178 -1.54 -5.91 6.22
C MET A 178 -0.04 -6.14 6.05
N TYR A 179 0.77 -5.49 6.88
CA TYR A 179 2.22 -5.69 6.88
C TYR A 179 2.62 -7.12 7.27
N ALA A 180 2.02 -7.69 8.32
CA ALA A 180 2.30 -9.06 8.73
C ALA A 180 1.88 -10.07 7.66
N TRP A 181 0.80 -9.79 6.95
CA TRP A 181 0.29 -10.65 5.88
C TRP A 181 1.14 -10.60 4.61
N SER A 182 1.74 -9.46 4.29
CA SER A 182 2.60 -9.29 3.10
C SER A 182 3.97 -10.00 3.21
N ARG A 183 4.29 -10.62 4.35
CA ARG A 183 5.56 -11.32 4.65
C ARG A 183 5.45 -12.83 4.53
#